data_ec009bed8ce67e9f9ba3509e659e8085
#
_entry.id   ec009bed8ce67e9f9ba3509e659e8085
#
_cell.length_a   1.000
_cell.length_b   1.000
_cell.length_c   1.000
_cell.angle_alpha   90.00
_cell.angle_beta   90.00
_cell.angle_gamma   90.00
#
_symmetry.space_group_name_H-M   'P 1'
#
loop_
_entity.id
_entity.type
_entity.pdbx_description
1 polymer ?
#
loop_
_entity_poly.entity_id
_entity_poly.type
_entity_poly.pdbx_seq_one_letter_code
_entity_poly.pdbx_strand_id
1 'polypeptide(L)'
;MFVTVWSPTVIALALSFFYEGTSGVRSLLGLLFRGFSKNNLWYLIGILVPFAAVVSAIIIARYLHSGAAFLPLAALLFTFGLQVFTGAMGEELGWRGFLLSHLERGLSPRVAALVMAITWALWHLPAFFFPGMPQQHMPPIAFLLMVAAFGIFLALLFNRTRGHVVSTMLAHFSFNMGLAVGGAILGSVFIWTLAFIFSIVAIFSLARLSAHPSAQPTGEVFPPLGTRPLNDRLEACSLDPR
;
A
#
# COMPACT_ATOMS: atom_id res chain seq x y z
N MET A 1 17.84 1.52 -1.42
CA MET A 1 16.61 0.69 -1.29
C MET A 1 15.84 0.96 0.01
N PHE A 2 16.40 0.82 1.22
CA PHE A 2 15.67 1.10 2.48
C PHE A 2 15.07 2.51 2.54
N VAL A 3 15.86 3.54 2.26
CA VAL A 3 15.40 4.95 2.30
C VAL A 3 14.20 5.18 1.39
N THR A 4 14.21 4.60 0.19
CA THR A 4 13.12 4.76 -0.78
C THR A 4 11.83 4.12 -0.28
N VAL A 5 11.90 2.89 0.22
CA VAL A 5 10.72 2.14 0.70
C VAL A 5 10.10 2.77 1.94
N TRP A 6 10.92 3.35 2.84
CA TRP A 6 10.42 4.02 4.04
C TRP A 6 10.04 5.47 3.83
N SER A 7 10.34 6.06 2.66
CA SER A 7 10.04 7.47 2.39
C SER A 7 8.57 7.84 2.57
N PRO A 8 7.56 7.03 2.18
CA PRO A 8 6.17 7.41 2.39
C PRO A 8 5.81 7.54 3.88
N THR A 9 6.27 6.61 4.71
CA THR A 9 6.03 6.65 6.16
C THR A 9 6.81 7.77 6.84
N VAL A 10 8.08 7.99 6.47
CA VAL A 10 8.90 9.08 7.03
C VAL A 10 8.28 10.44 6.69
N ILE A 11 7.87 10.65 5.43
CA ILE A 11 7.19 11.88 5.01
C ILE A 11 5.87 12.05 5.76
N ALA A 12 5.08 11.00 5.89
CA ALA A 12 3.81 11.03 6.62
C ALA A 12 4.01 11.42 8.10
N LEU A 13 5.02 10.85 8.77
CA LEU A 13 5.38 11.21 10.15
C LEU A 13 5.84 12.66 10.26
N ALA A 14 6.69 13.13 9.33
CA ALA A 14 7.16 14.50 9.30
C ALA A 14 6.01 15.49 9.08
N LEU A 15 5.11 15.23 8.13
CA LEU A 15 3.94 16.07 7.88
C LEU A 15 2.97 16.05 9.05
N SER A 16 2.70 14.86 9.65
CA SER A 16 1.87 14.77 10.86
C SER A 16 2.44 15.58 12.00
N PHE A 17 3.76 15.54 12.21
CA PHE A 17 4.41 16.34 13.22
C PHE A 17 4.33 17.83 12.91
N PHE A 18 4.59 18.23 11.67
CA PHE A 18 4.58 19.62 11.25
C PHE A 18 3.20 20.29 11.39
N TYR A 19 2.13 19.56 11.01
CA TYR A 19 0.78 20.13 11.04
C TYR A 19 0.06 19.96 12.37
N GLU A 20 0.33 18.90 13.12
CA GLU A 20 -0.46 18.49 14.30
C GLU A 20 0.42 18.22 15.53
N GLY A 21 1.74 18.37 15.42
CA GLY A 21 2.69 18.11 16.50
C GLY A 21 2.75 16.64 16.89
N THR A 22 3.11 16.38 18.14
CA THR A 22 3.22 15.00 18.68
C THR A 22 1.89 14.25 18.70
N SER A 23 0.76 14.96 18.74
CA SER A 23 -0.58 14.36 18.69
C SER A 23 -0.86 13.71 17.33
N GLY A 24 -0.46 14.36 16.23
CA GLY A 24 -0.59 13.80 14.88
C GLY A 24 0.25 12.55 14.70
N VAL A 25 1.52 12.59 15.14
CA VAL A 25 2.40 11.42 15.10
C VAL A 25 1.81 10.26 15.91
N ARG A 26 1.32 10.53 17.13
CA ARG A 26 0.69 9.51 17.98
C ARG A 26 -0.57 8.92 17.32
N SER A 27 -1.39 9.76 16.71
CA SER A 27 -2.59 9.33 15.99
C SER A 27 -2.24 8.44 14.80
N LEU A 28 -1.24 8.81 14.00
CA LEU A 28 -0.78 8.02 12.85
C LEU A 28 -0.22 6.66 13.29
N LEU A 29 0.68 6.64 14.29
CA LEU A 29 1.22 5.40 14.84
C LEU A 29 0.15 4.56 15.54
N GLY A 30 -0.88 5.18 16.12
CA GLY A 30 -2.02 4.51 16.73
C GLY A 30 -2.79 3.60 15.76
N LEU A 31 -2.71 3.86 14.44
CA LEU A 31 -3.32 2.97 13.43
C LEU A 31 -2.72 1.57 13.42
N LEU A 32 -1.47 1.41 13.83
CA LEU A 32 -0.79 0.11 13.94
C LEU A 32 -1.34 -0.73 15.09
N PHE A 33 -1.89 -0.07 16.13
CA PHE A 33 -2.37 -0.72 17.35
C PHE A 33 -3.90 -0.74 17.46
N ARG A 34 -4.61 -0.33 16.41
CA ARG A 34 -6.07 -0.49 16.37
C ARG A 34 -6.42 -1.96 16.49
N GLY A 35 -7.36 -2.28 17.39
CA GLY A 35 -7.84 -3.65 17.55
C GLY A 35 -8.47 -4.19 16.27
N PHE A 36 -8.37 -5.49 16.07
CA PHE A 36 -9.00 -6.15 14.94
C PHE A 36 -10.51 -5.88 14.95
N SER A 37 -11.04 -5.45 13.82
CA SER A 37 -12.47 -5.27 13.68
C SER A 37 -13.18 -6.62 13.82
N LYS A 38 -14.43 -6.62 14.28
CA LYS A 38 -15.24 -7.86 14.37
C LYS A 38 -15.45 -8.54 12.99
N ASN A 39 -15.15 -7.85 11.91
CA ASN A 39 -15.29 -8.35 10.56
C ASN A 39 -14.01 -9.04 10.07
N ASN A 40 -13.72 -10.20 10.64
CA ASN A 40 -12.52 -10.99 10.34
C ASN A 40 -12.41 -11.43 8.86
N LEU A 41 -13.53 -11.47 8.12
CA LEU A 41 -13.56 -11.89 6.72
C LEU A 41 -12.68 -10.98 5.83
N TRP A 42 -12.63 -9.67 6.07
CA TRP A 42 -11.82 -8.76 5.26
C TRP A 42 -10.31 -8.96 5.43
N TYR A 43 -9.85 -9.41 6.60
CA TYR A 43 -8.45 -9.78 6.79
C TYR A 43 -8.10 -11.03 5.99
N LEU A 44 -9.01 -12.00 5.97
CA LEU A 44 -8.85 -13.22 5.18
C LEU A 44 -8.87 -12.90 3.68
N ILE A 45 -9.80 -12.07 3.20
CA ILE A 45 -9.86 -11.58 1.82
C ILE A 45 -8.55 -10.86 1.45
N GLY A 46 -8.02 -10.02 2.35
CA GLY A 46 -6.76 -9.31 2.17
C GLY A 46 -5.57 -10.23 1.89
N ILE A 47 -5.52 -11.39 2.54
CA ILE A 47 -4.45 -12.38 2.32
C ILE A 47 -4.76 -13.27 1.10
N LEU A 48 -5.98 -13.78 1.00
CA LEU A 48 -6.33 -14.78 0.00
C LEU A 48 -6.39 -14.22 -1.42
N VAL A 49 -6.84 -12.97 -1.62
CA VAL A 49 -6.94 -12.38 -2.96
C VAL A 49 -5.57 -12.22 -3.61
N PRO A 50 -4.55 -11.60 -2.97
CA PRO A 50 -3.21 -11.54 -3.56
C PRO A 50 -2.60 -12.93 -3.74
N PHE A 51 -2.78 -13.83 -2.78
CA PHE A 51 -2.28 -15.20 -2.88
C PHE A 51 -2.87 -15.93 -4.08
N ALA A 52 -4.19 -15.92 -4.24
CA ALA A 52 -4.87 -16.56 -5.35
C ALA A 52 -4.49 -15.95 -6.71
N ALA A 53 -4.35 -14.60 -6.77
CA ALA A 53 -3.89 -13.92 -7.97
C ALA A 53 -2.49 -14.38 -8.39
N VAL A 54 -1.56 -14.46 -7.44
CA VAL A 54 -0.20 -14.94 -7.67
C VAL A 54 -0.16 -16.39 -8.12
N VAL A 55 -0.87 -17.29 -7.41
CA VAL A 55 -0.93 -18.72 -7.77
C VAL A 55 -1.49 -18.87 -9.18
N SER A 56 -2.57 -18.15 -9.51
CA SER A 56 -3.16 -18.19 -10.85
C SER A 56 -2.18 -17.70 -11.92
N ALA A 57 -1.44 -16.60 -11.65
CA ALA A 57 -0.44 -16.09 -12.57
C ALA A 57 0.74 -17.06 -12.76
N ILE A 58 1.17 -17.76 -11.70
CA ILE A 58 2.20 -18.81 -11.77
C ILE A 58 1.71 -19.96 -12.66
N ILE A 59 0.49 -20.44 -12.45
CA ILE A 59 -0.07 -21.56 -13.24
C ILE A 59 -0.14 -21.16 -14.72
N ILE A 60 -0.69 -20.00 -15.04
CA ILE A 60 -0.83 -19.51 -16.41
C ILE A 60 0.54 -19.33 -17.07
N ALA A 61 1.48 -18.69 -16.38
CA ALA A 61 2.80 -18.47 -16.94
C ALA A 61 3.57 -19.77 -17.18
N ARG A 62 3.43 -20.77 -16.32
CA ARG A 62 4.01 -22.10 -16.51
C ARG A 62 3.38 -22.86 -17.65
N TYR A 63 2.08 -22.75 -17.82
CA TYR A 63 1.37 -23.38 -18.93
C TYR A 63 1.86 -22.82 -20.27
N LEU A 64 2.12 -21.51 -20.35
CA LEU A 64 2.57 -20.83 -21.57
C LEU A 64 4.09 -20.93 -21.81
N HIS A 65 4.88 -21.08 -20.75
CA HIS A 65 6.36 -21.10 -20.81
C HIS A 65 6.90 -22.21 -19.91
N SER A 66 7.25 -23.36 -20.51
CA SER A 66 7.91 -24.43 -19.78
C SER A 66 9.36 -24.06 -19.46
N GLY A 67 9.81 -24.22 -18.21
CA GLY A 67 11.21 -24.11 -17.82
C GLY A 67 11.55 -23.23 -16.62
N ALA A 68 10.58 -22.71 -15.91
CA ALA A 68 10.84 -21.92 -14.71
C ALA A 68 11.31 -22.80 -13.53
N ALA A 69 12.50 -22.49 -12.99
CA ALA A 69 13.02 -23.08 -11.76
C ALA A 69 12.38 -22.42 -10.51
N PHE A 70 12.19 -23.20 -9.43
CA PHE A 70 11.81 -22.61 -8.14
C PHE A 70 13.01 -21.96 -7.49
N LEU A 71 12.76 -20.88 -6.73
CA LEU A 71 13.78 -20.33 -5.88
C LEU A 71 14.14 -21.33 -4.77
N PRO A 72 15.44 -21.47 -4.44
CA PRO A 72 15.86 -22.27 -3.29
C PRO A 72 15.20 -21.77 -2.00
N LEU A 73 14.92 -22.69 -1.06
CA LEU A 73 14.29 -22.35 0.23
C LEU A 73 15.04 -21.23 0.97
N ALA A 74 16.37 -21.24 0.95
CA ALA A 74 17.17 -20.20 1.58
C ALA A 74 16.90 -18.81 0.97
N ALA A 75 16.75 -18.71 -0.35
CA ALA A 75 16.41 -17.45 -1.02
C ALA A 75 14.99 -16.99 -0.68
N LEU A 76 14.04 -17.93 -0.55
CA LEU A 76 12.67 -17.62 -0.11
C LEU A 76 12.64 -17.09 1.32
N LEU A 77 13.36 -17.73 2.24
CA LEU A 77 13.46 -17.29 3.65
C LEU A 77 14.15 -15.93 3.78
N PHE A 78 15.21 -15.69 3.01
CA PHE A 78 15.88 -14.39 2.96
C PHE A 78 14.92 -13.30 2.43
N THR A 79 14.22 -13.58 1.33
CA THR A 79 13.23 -12.67 0.75
C THR A 79 12.10 -12.39 1.73
N PHE A 80 11.61 -13.40 2.43
CA PHE A 80 10.61 -13.25 3.48
C PHE A 80 11.07 -12.27 4.56
N GLY A 81 12.24 -12.50 5.15
CA GLY A 81 12.80 -11.61 6.16
C GLY A 81 12.98 -10.17 5.65
N LEU A 82 13.48 -10.03 4.41
CA LEU A 82 13.65 -8.72 3.79
C LEU A 82 12.31 -8.00 3.60
N GLN A 83 11.29 -8.68 3.08
CA GLN A 83 9.98 -8.09 2.79
C GLN A 83 9.19 -7.69 4.04
N VAL A 84 9.43 -8.32 5.19
CA VAL A 84 8.86 -7.89 6.48
C VAL A 84 9.28 -6.46 6.80
N PHE A 85 10.56 -6.13 6.58
CA PHE A 85 11.13 -4.81 6.94
C PHE A 85 11.17 -3.80 5.80
N THR A 86 11.09 -4.27 4.54
CA THR A 86 11.23 -3.41 3.34
C THR A 86 9.98 -3.42 2.56
N GLY A 87 9.00 -3.12 2.54
CA GLY A 87 7.81 -3.13 1.69
C GLY A 87 6.62 -2.61 2.48
N ALA A 88 5.72 -3.52 2.78
CA ALA A 88 4.46 -3.19 3.38
C ALA A 88 4.55 -2.33 4.65
N MET A 89 5.51 -2.58 5.55
CA MET A 89 5.66 -1.79 6.78
C MET A 89 6.14 -0.37 6.51
N GLY A 90 7.04 -0.19 5.56
CA GLY A 90 7.60 1.13 5.21
C GLY A 90 6.63 2.00 4.40
N GLU A 91 5.65 1.40 3.74
CA GLU A 91 4.79 2.08 2.78
C GLU A 91 3.37 2.33 3.29
N GLU A 92 2.71 1.32 3.88
CA GLU A 92 1.27 1.36 4.14
C GLU A 92 0.83 2.45 5.11
N LEU A 93 1.66 2.74 6.12
CA LEU A 93 1.37 3.81 7.06
C LEU A 93 1.35 5.18 6.36
N GLY A 94 2.26 5.40 5.40
CA GLY A 94 2.28 6.60 4.56
C GLY A 94 1.13 6.65 3.57
N TRP A 95 0.94 5.57 2.79
CA TRP A 95 -0.06 5.58 1.72
C TRP A 95 -1.49 5.49 2.23
N ARG A 96 -1.82 4.51 3.07
CA ARG A 96 -3.19 4.28 3.54
C ARG A 96 -3.46 5.01 4.83
N GLY A 97 -2.52 4.94 5.78
CA GLY A 97 -2.65 5.62 7.07
C GLY A 97 -2.73 7.14 6.92
N PHE A 98 -1.87 7.74 6.09
CA PHE A 98 -1.81 9.20 5.94
C PHE A 98 -2.51 9.68 4.66
N LEU A 99 -1.98 9.38 3.46
CA LEU A 99 -2.44 10.00 2.22
C LEU A 99 -3.90 9.67 1.91
N LEU A 100 -4.28 8.38 1.90
CA LEU A 100 -5.66 7.98 1.61
C LEU A 100 -6.64 8.58 2.62
N SER A 101 -6.30 8.51 3.92
CA SER A 101 -7.12 9.09 4.99
C SER A 101 -7.33 10.60 4.83
N HIS A 102 -6.33 11.34 4.34
CA HIS A 102 -6.45 12.76 4.07
C HIS A 102 -7.27 13.05 2.80
N LEU A 103 -7.08 12.29 1.73
CA LEU A 103 -7.87 12.42 0.51
C LEU A 103 -9.36 12.17 0.76
N GLU A 104 -9.70 11.19 1.58
CA GLU A 104 -11.10 10.84 1.92
C GLU A 104 -11.82 11.89 2.75
N ARG A 105 -11.14 12.90 3.27
CA ARG A 105 -11.78 14.05 3.93
C ARG A 105 -12.47 15.01 2.95
N GLY A 106 -11.92 15.13 1.75
CA GLY A 106 -12.45 16.05 0.73
C GLY A 106 -13.00 15.36 -0.50
N LEU A 107 -12.66 14.10 -0.70
CA LEU A 107 -13.04 13.32 -1.87
C LEU A 107 -13.88 12.10 -1.47
N SER A 108 -14.68 11.61 -2.40
CA SER A 108 -15.32 10.31 -2.19
C SER A 108 -14.27 9.20 -2.06
N PRO A 109 -14.51 8.13 -1.29
CA PRO A 109 -13.60 6.99 -1.17
C PRO A 109 -13.17 6.41 -2.52
N ARG A 110 -14.06 6.45 -3.51
CA ARG A 110 -13.74 6.00 -4.88
C ARG A 110 -12.70 6.88 -5.56
N VAL A 111 -12.87 8.20 -5.49
CA VAL A 111 -11.93 9.16 -6.10
C VAL A 111 -10.62 9.18 -5.32
N ALA A 112 -10.67 9.15 -3.99
CA ALA A 112 -9.49 9.08 -3.14
C ALA A 112 -8.65 7.84 -3.43
N ALA A 113 -9.30 6.67 -3.60
CA ALA A 113 -8.63 5.43 -3.98
C ALA A 113 -7.93 5.53 -5.34
N LEU A 114 -8.57 6.14 -6.34
CA LEU A 114 -7.97 6.35 -7.67
C LEU A 114 -6.76 7.27 -7.60
N VAL A 115 -6.89 8.43 -6.96
CA VAL A 115 -5.77 9.39 -6.80
C VAL A 115 -4.59 8.74 -6.08
N MET A 116 -4.85 8.08 -4.94
CA MET A 116 -3.81 7.41 -4.18
C MET A 116 -3.14 6.29 -4.98
N ALA A 117 -3.91 5.47 -5.70
CA ALA A 117 -3.39 4.35 -6.48
C ALA A 117 -2.50 4.82 -7.64
N ILE A 118 -2.90 5.88 -8.35
CA ILE A 118 -2.09 6.49 -9.41
C ILE A 118 -0.81 7.08 -8.82
N THR A 119 -0.89 7.82 -7.71
CA THR A 119 0.27 8.39 -7.04
C THR A 119 1.27 7.30 -6.63
N TRP A 120 0.77 6.20 -6.05
CA TRP A 120 1.60 5.07 -5.66
C TRP A 120 2.25 4.35 -6.85
N ALA A 121 1.53 4.18 -7.95
CA ALA A 121 2.09 3.61 -9.17
C ALA A 121 3.21 4.52 -9.74
N LEU A 122 2.97 5.82 -9.83
CA LEU A 122 3.97 6.78 -10.32
C LEU A 122 5.21 6.86 -9.42
N TRP A 123 5.05 6.67 -8.11
CA TRP A 123 6.18 6.60 -7.18
C TRP A 123 7.15 5.44 -7.49
N HIS A 124 6.69 4.38 -8.13
CA HIS A 124 7.54 3.28 -8.59
C HIS A 124 8.33 3.60 -9.87
N LEU A 125 7.94 4.63 -10.63
CA LEU A 125 8.52 4.91 -11.94
C LEU A 125 10.05 5.07 -11.93
N PRO A 126 10.69 5.74 -10.95
CA PRO A 126 12.14 5.85 -10.89
C PRO A 126 12.86 4.50 -10.82
N ALA A 127 12.24 3.48 -10.22
CA ALA A 127 12.86 2.17 -10.04
C ALA A 127 13.20 1.47 -11.38
N PHE A 128 12.55 1.84 -12.48
CA PHE A 128 12.86 1.32 -13.81
C PHE A 128 14.19 1.84 -14.38
N PHE A 129 14.70 2.93 -13.84
CA PHE A 129 15.91 3.61 -14.31
C PHE A 129 17.12 3.42 -13.39
N PHE A 130 16.92 2.93 -12.17
CA PHE A 130 18.01 2.70 -11.23
C PHE A 130 18.63 1.31 -11.40
N PRO A 131 19.97 1.20 -11.63
CA PRO A 131 20.66 -0.07 -11.75
C PRO A 131 20.45 -0.99 -10.53
N GLY A 132 20.20 -2.26 -10.78
CA GLY A 132 20.02 -3.28 -9.74
C GLY A 132 18.62 -3.36 -9.15
N MET A 133 17.67 -2.53 -9.61
CA MET A 133 16.27 -2.66 -9.20
C MET A 133 15.57 -3.74 -10.02
N PRO A 134 14.77 -4.64 -9.38
CA PRO A 134 14.05 -5.70 -10.11
C PRO A 134 13.15 -5.18 -11.24
N GLN A 135 12.60 -3.97 -11.09
CA GLN A 135 11.71 -3.32 -12.05
C GLN A 135 12.34 -3.10 -13.42
N GLN A 136 13.69 -3.00 -13.51
CA GLN A 136 14.37 -2.85 -14.80
C GLN A 136 14.07 -3.97 -15.80
N HIS A 137 13.75 -5.16 -15.30
CA HIS A 137 13.47 -6.35 -16.11
C HIS A 137 11.96 -6.62 -16.29
N MET A 138 11.11 -5.74 -15.78
CA MET A 138 9.65 -5.90 -15.84
C MET A 138 9.06 -4.97 -16.92
N PRO A 139 7.95 -5.36 -17.58
CA PRO A 139 7.24 -4.49 -18.51
C PRO A 139 6.61 -3.31 -17.75
N PRO A 140 7.07 -2.05 -18.00
CA PRO A 140 6.70 -0.91 -17.16
C PRO A 140 5.18 -0.67 -17.09
N ILE A 141 4.50 -0.72 -18.25
CA ILE A 141 3.05 -0.49 -18.33
C ILE A 141 2.29 -1.53 -17.52
N ALA A 142 2.62 -2.82 -17.66
CA ALA A 142 1.97 -3.89 -16.93
C ALA A 142 2.20 -3.76 -15.42
N PHE A 143 3.44 -3.42 -15.01
CA PHE A 143 3.79 -3.24 -13.61
C PHE A 143 3.03 -2.05 -12.99
N LEU A 144 3.02 -0.90 -13.64
CA LEU A 144 2.33 0.29 -13.15
C LEU A 144 0.80 0.08 -13.06
N LEU A 145 0.23 -0.58 -14.06
CA LEU A 145 -1.19 -0.96 -14.05
C LEU A 145 -1.51 -1.92 -12.91
N MET A 146 -0.68 -2.94 -12.71
CA MET A 146 -0.80 -3.90 -11.62
C MET A 146 -0.75 -3.20 -10.25
N VAL A 147 0.23 -2.32 -10.03
CA VAL A 147 0.38 -1.58 -8.77
C VAL A 147 -0.81 -0.66 -8.52
N ALA A 148 -1.25 0.10 -9.53
CA ALA A 148 -2.42 0.96 -9.41
C ALA A 148 -3.69 0.15 -9.08
N ALA A 149 -3.92 -0.94 -9.80
CA ALA A 149 -5.08 -1.80 -9.59
C ALA A 149 -5.06 -2.47 -8.20
N PHE A 150 -3.90 -2.95 -7.77
CA PHE A 150 -3.72 -3.47 -6.41
C PHE A 150 -3.91 -2.38 -5.34
N GLY A 151 -3.46 -1.15 -5.61
CA GLY A 151 -3.66 0.02 -4.76
C GLY A 151 -5.14 0.31 -4.48
N ILE A 152 -5.99 0.18 -5.50
CA ILE A 152 -7.45 0.33 -5.36
C ILE A 152 -8.04 -0.77 -4.48
N PHE A 153 -7.59 -2.01 -4.62
CA PHE A 153 -8.01 -3.11 -3.74
C PHE A 153 -7.61 -2.85 -2.28
N LEU A 154 -6.39 -2.37 -2.03
CA LEU A 154 -5.94 -2.03 -0.70
C LEU A 154 -6.73 -0.88 -0.09
N ALA A 155 -7.17 0.11 -0.90
CA ALA A 155 -8.07 1.16 -0.42
C ALA A 155 -9.44 0.61 -0.01
N LEU A 156 -10.02 -0.33 -0.78
CA LEU A 156 -11.25 -1.03 -0.36
C LEU A 156 -11.02 -1.78 0.96
N LEU A 157 -9.93 -2.53 1.08
CA LEU A 157 -9.59 -3.29 2.27
C LEU A 157 -9.46 -2.38 3.51
N PHE A 158 -8.74 -1.27 3.38
CA PHE A 158 -8.57 -0.26 4.41
C PHE A 158 -9.92 0.29 4.88
N ASN A 159 -10.79 0.67 3.94
CA ASN A 159 -12.12 1.15 4.24
C ASN A 159 -13.00 0.09 4.95
N ARG A 160 -12.96 -1.15 4.48
CA ARG A 160 -13.75 -2.27 5.04
C ARG A 160 -13.27 -2.73 6.41
N THR A 161 -12.02 -2.50 6.73
CA THR A 161 -11.43 -2.77 8.04
C THR A 161 -11.43 -1.54 8.96
N ARG A 162 -12.16 -0.47 8.60
CA ARG A 162 -12.30 0.77 9.37
C ARG A 162 -10.94 1.45 9.64
N GLY A 163 -10.09 1.51 8.63
CA GLY A 163 -8.80 2.18 8.73
C GLY A 163 -7.72 1.36 9.44
N HIS A 164 -7.83 0.03 9.48
CA HIS A 164 -6.81 -0.82 10.09
C HIS A 164 -5.65 -1.07 9.12
N VAL A 165 -4.55 -0.33 9.28
CA VAL A 165 -3.37 -0.37 8.39
C VAL A 165 -2.73 -1.75 8.34
N VAL A 166 -2.73 -2.50 9.44
CA VAL A 166 -2.15 -3.85 9.47
C VAL A 166 -2.83 -4.80 8.48
N SER A 167 -4.12 -4.59 8.18
CA SER A 167 -4.81 -5.40 7.17
C SER A 167 -4.22 -5.20 5.77
N THR A 168 -3.88 -3.96 5.41
CA THR A 168 -3.25 -3.64 4.13
C THR A 168 -1.79 -4.03 4.10
N MET A 169 -1.07 -3.95 5.24
CA MET A 169 0.30 -4.46 5.37
C MET A 169 0.36 -5.96 5.10
N LEU A 170 -0.55 -6.76 5.65
CA LEU A 170 -0.61 -8.20 5.41
C LEU A 170 -0.90 -8.54 3.94
N ALA A 171 -1.85 -7.83 3.33
CA ALA A 171 -2.18 -8.01 1.91
C ALA A 171 -0.99 -7.61 1.01
N HIS A 172 -0.35 -6.49 1.29
CA HIS A 172 0.80 -6.01 0.55
C HIS A 172 2.01 -6.93 0.72
N PHE A 173 2.26 -7.41 1.92
CA PHE A 173 3.30 -8.40 2.18
C PHE A 173 3.05 -9.69 1.37
N SER A 174 1.83 -10.23 1.39
CA SER A 174 1.44 -11.41 0.62
C SER A 174 1.70 -11.21 -0.89
N PHE A 175 1.35 -10.04 -1.40
CA PHE A 175 1.57 -9.67 -2.79
C PHE A 175 3.07 -9.58 -3.14
N ASN A 176 3.86 -8.90 -2.33
CA ASN A 176 5.30 -8.73 -2.57
C ASN A 176 6.06 -10.07 -2.54
N MET A 177 5.66 -10.98 -1.65
CA MET A 177 6.20 -12.34 -1.63
C MET A 177 5.91 -13.06 -2.95
N GLY A 178 4.71 -12.91 -3.47
CA GLY A 178 4.33 -13.47 -4.76
C GLY A 178 5.12 -12.87 -5.92
N LEU A 179 5.32 -11.55 -5.94
CA LEU A 179 6.16 -10.90 -6.94
C LEU A 179 7.60 -11.40 -6.90
N ALA A 180 8.18 -11.54 -5.70
CA ALA A 180 9.55 -12.02 -5.54
C ALA A 180 9.72 -13.44 -6.11
N VAL A 181 8.77 -14.33 -5.85
CA VAL A 181 8.80 -15.70 -6.35
C VAL A 181 8.48 -15.77 -7.85
N GLY A 182 7.40 -15.13 -8.27
CA GLY A 182 6.87 -15.22 -9.63
C GLY A 182 7.63 -14.34 -10.62
N GLY A 183 7.92 -13.10 -10.27
CA GLY A 183 8.56 -12.14 -11.18
C GLY A 183 10.00 -12.51 -11.55
N ALA A 184 10.75 -13.10 -10.63
CA ALA A 184 12.12 -13.56 -10.88
C ALA A 184 12.18 -14.80 -11.79
N ILE A 185 11.12 -15.61 -11.82
CA ILE A 185 11.10 -16.90 -12.52
C ILE A 185 10.33 -16.82 -13.84
N LEU A 186 9.24 -16.06 -13.89
CA LEU A 186 8.21 -16.19 -14.92
C LEU A 186 8.13 -15.00 -15.89
N GLY A 187 8.92 -13.96 -15.68
CA GLY A 187 9.08 -12.85 -16.63
C GLY A 187 7.81 -12.04 -16.92
N SER A 188 7.72 -11.50 -18.13
CA SER A 188 6.67 -10.55 -18.53
C SER A 188 5.25 -11.13 -18.50
N VAL A 189 5.06 -12.40 -18.86
CA VAL A 189 3.74 -13.05 -18.85
C VAL A 189 3.14 -13.04 -17.45
N PHE A 190 3.94 -13.31 -16.44
CA PHE A 190 3.51 -13.27 -15.05
C PHE A 190 3.00 -11.88 -14.64
N ILE A 191 3.76 -10.83 -14.96
CA ILE A 191 3.38 -9.45 -14.62
C ILE A 191 2.11 -9.02 -15.38
N TRP A 192 1.97 -9.35 -16.67
CA TRP A 192 0.76 -9.05 -17.43
C TRP A 192 -0.47 -9.79 -16.89
N THR A 193 -0.30 -11.04 -16.49
CA THR A 193 -1.38 -11.83 -15.89
C THR A 193 -1.84 -11.21 -14.57
N LEU A 194 -0.91 -10.81 -13.71
CA LEU A 194 -1.24 -10.10 -12.47
C LEU A 194 -1.92 -8.76 -12.75
N ALA A 195 -1.45 -7.98 -13.72
CA ALA A 195 -2.07 -6.73 -14.11
C ALA A 195 -3.53 -6.95 -14.55
N PHE A 196 -3.79 -7.98 -15.34
CA PHE A 196 -5.14 -8.34 -15.77
C PHE A 196 -6.04 -8.75 -14.59
N ILE A 197 -5.56 -9.68 -13.75
CA ILE A 197 -6.34 -10.16 -12.58
C ILE A 197 -6.65 -8.99 -11.63
N PHE A 198 -5.64 -8.17 -11.28
CA PHE A 198 -5.88 -7.04 -10.38
C PHE A 198 -6.72 -5.94 -11.01
N SER A 199 -6.73 -5.77 -12.33
CA SER A 199 -7.66 -4.85 -12.99
C SER A 199 -9.12 -5.27 -12.78
N ILE A 200 -9.43 -6.57 -12.86
CA ILE A 200 -10.76 -7.10 -12.54
C ILE A 200 -11.09 -6.84 -11.06
N VAL A 201 -10.15 -7.14 -10.16
CA VAL A 201 -10.31 -6.88 -8.72
C VAL A 201 -10.52 -5.40 -8.43
N ALA A 202 -9.81 -4.51 -9.15
CA ALA A 202 -9.95 -3.06 -9.00
C ALA A 202 -11.32 -2.55 -9.44
N ILE A 203 -11.85 -3.04 -10.57
CA ILE A 203 -13.19 -2.70 -11.04
C ILE A 203 -14.24 -3.09 -9.99
N PHE A 204 -14.15 -4.31 -9.45
CA PHE A 204 -15.02 -4.75 -8.36
C PHE A 204 -14.84 -3.90 -7.10
N SER A 205 -13.61 -3.54 -6.76
CA SER A 205 -13.30 -2.71 -5.59
C SER A 205 -13.89 -1.30 -5.72
N LEU A 206 -13.75 -0.67 -6.89
CA LEU A 206 -14.35 0.63 -7.18
C LEU A 206 -15.88 0.60 -7.10
N ALA A 207 -16.50 -0.48 -7.58
CA ALA A 207 -17.95 -0.66 -7.46
C ALA A 207 -18.43 -0.76 -5.99
N ARG A 208 -17.56 -1.25 -5.09
CA ARG A 208 -17.86 -1.41 -3.66
C ARG A 208 -17.46 -0.23 -2.78
N LEU A 209 -16.65 0.69 -3.29
CA LEU A 209 -16.34 1.96 -2.63
C LEU A 209 -17.47 2.96 -2.84
N SER A 210 -17.71 3.84 -1.85
CA SER A 210 -18.72 4.90 -1.97
C SER A 210 -18.33 5.92 -3.04
N ALA A 211 -19.31 6.34 -3.84
CA ALA A 211 -19.16 7.42 -4.80
C ALA A 211 -19.36 8.82 -4.19
N HIS A 212 -19.90 8.88 -2.97
CA HIS A 212 -20.13 10.12 -2.23
C HIS A 212 -19.12 10.26 -1.10
N PRO A 213 -18.71 11.49 -0.75
CA PRO A 213 -17.90 11.74 0.43
C PRO A 213 -18.56 11.13 1.67
N SER A 214 -17.79 10.54 2.56
CA SER A 214 -18.29 10.00 3.81
C SER A 214 -18.64 11.16 4.76
N ALA A 215 -19.80 11.10 5.41
CA ALA A 215 -20.14 12.03 6.47
C ALA A 215 -19.17 11.93 7.67
N GLN A 216 -18.53 10.77 7.83
CA GLN A 216 -17.41 10.55 8.73
C GLN A 216 -16.32 9.83 7.92
N PRO A 217 -15.15 10.46 7.71
CA PRO A 217 -13.99 9.79 7.10
C PRO A 217 -13.67 8.53 7.91
N THR A 218 -13.26 7.47 7.21
CA THR A 218 -12.88 6.21 7.84
C THR A 218 -11.64 6.41 8.70
N GLY A 219 -11.86 6.77 9.93
CA GLY A 219 -10.86 7.12 10.93
C GLY A 219 -10.81 8.63 11.17
N GLU A 220 -11.46 9.09 12.22
CA GLU A 220 -11.11 10.36 12.88
C GLU A 220 -9.69 10.24 13.45
N VAL A 221 -8.70 10.22 12.56
CA VAL A 221 -7.30 10.10 12.97
C VAL A 221 -6.67 11.47 13.11
N PHE A 222 -7.16 12.44 12.34
CA PHE A 222 -6.57 13.78 12.31
C PHE A 222 -7.66 14.86 12.31
N PRO A 223 -7.54 15.93 13.10
CA PRO A 223 -8.38 17.10 12.94
C PRO A 223 -8.21 17.73 11.55
N PRO A 224 -9.15 18.54 11.06
CA PRO A 224 -9.02 19.22 9.76
C PRO A 224 -7.72 20.03 9.70
N LEU A 225 -6.95 19.84 8.62
CA LEU A 225 -5.74 20.63 8.38
C LEU A 225 -6.11 22.12 8.38
N GLY A 226 -5.53 22.89 9.28
CA GLY A 226 -5.70 24.35 9.28
C GLY A 226 -6.52 24.95 10.41
N THR A 227 -7.05 24.17 11.34
CA THR A 227 -7.84 24.69 12.47
C THR A 227 -6.99 25.35 13.57
N ARG A 228 -5.67 25.17 13.59
CA ARG A 228 -4.78 25.93 14.46
C ARG A 228 -4.12 27.10 13.70
N PRO A 229 -4.16 28.34 14.24
CA PRO A 229 -3.42 29.46 13.70
C PRO A 229 -1.93 29.13 13.57
N LEU A 230 -1.26 29.71 12.56
CA LEU A 230 0.17 29.46 12.30
C LEU A 230 1.05 29.78 13.52
N ASN A 231 0.66 30.81 14.31
CA ASN A 231 1.35 31.24 15.52
C ASN A 231 1.38 30.16 16.60
N ASP A 232 0.25 29.45 16.83
CA ASP A 232 0.17 28.37 17.82
C ASP A 232 1.02 27.16 17.43
N ARG A 233 1.32 27.03 16.12
CA ARG A 233 2.19 25.97 15.58
C ARG A 233 3.67 26.26 15.82
N LEU A 234 4.06 27.52 15.76
CA LEU A 234 5.44 27.97 15.98
C LEU A 234 5.78 28.01 17.49
N GLU A 235 4.81 28.33 18.33
CA GLU A 235 4.99 28.32 19.79
C GLU A 235 5.13 26.89 20.36
N ALA A 236 4.40 25.91 19.80
CA ALA A 236 4.56 24.50 20.19
C ALA A 236 5.94 23.92 19.85
N CYS A 237 6.65 24.50 18.87
CA CYS A 237 8.04 24.16 18.54
C CYS A 237 9.09 24.84 19.42
N SER A 238 8.70 25.91 20.13
CA SER A 238 9.61 26.70 20.95
C SER A 238 9.59 26.36 22.45
N LEU A 239 8.66 25.54 22.91
CA LEU A 239 8.48 25.19 24.31
C LEU A 239 8.76 23.71 24.59
N ASP A 240 10.03 23.28 24.50
CA ASP A 240 10.56 22.26 25.41
C ASP A 240 12.09 22.40 25.60
N PRO A 241 12.53 23.18 26.55
CA PRO A 241 13.85 23.05 27.11
C PRO A 241 13.75 22.34 28.47
N ARG A 242 13.61 21.00 28.47
CA ARG A 242 14.02 20.20 29.64
C ARG A 242 14.37 18.77 29.25
#